data_4f9403048945a19d8bdf316606ffcdfd
#
_entry.id   4f9403048945a19d8bdf316606ffcdfd
#
_cell.length_a   1.000
_cell.length_b   1.000
_cell.length_c   1.000
_cell.angle_alpha   90.00
_cell.angle_beta   90.00
_cell.angle_gamma   90.00
#
_symmetry.space_group_name_H-M   'P 1'
#
loop_
_entity.id
_entity.type
_entity.pdbx_description
1 polymer ?
#
loop_
_entity_poly.entity_id
_entity_poly.type
_entity_poly.pdbx_seq_one_letter_code
_entity_poly.pdbx_strand_id
1 'polypeptide(L)'
;MLPGMTTIAITGSASGIGAATAERLAGSGHRVIGVDLRDADVICDLGTRDGRARAVDEVVRLCDGNLDGLVTSAGIGGLTTSNGGPLVSINYFGTVALLEGLRPALATSGQSAVVCLSSNSASCQPNWPIEIAQACLSGDEDRARQVADAHLSVLAYPASKAAIAWYVRLNAPTPDWAGRGIRLNAIAPGLIETALTAGQRADPVIGPALEQFPIPRGVHGRPHEVAAVIDFMLSPAASLLYGTVVFADGGTDALLRARDWPSRWLLELPEA
;
A
#
# COMPACT_ATOMS: atom_id res chain seq x y z
N MET A 1 10.10 5.94 29.72
CA MET A 1 11.15 6.07 28.70
C MET A 1 10.50 6.72 27.49
N LEU A 2 11.05 7.81 26.99
CA LEU A 2 10.67 8.32 25.68
C LEU A 2 10.95 7.17 24.68
N PRO A 3 10.05 6.84 23.75
CA PRO A 3 10.36 5.84 22.74
C PRO A 3 11.64 6.27 22.02
N GLY A 4 12.61 5.36 21.92
CA GLY A 4 13.84 5.62 21.18
C GLY A 4 13.49 6.08 19.76
N MET A 5 14.30 6.98 19.20
CA MET A 5 14.17 7.45 17.84
C MET A 5 14.23 6.23 16.89
N THR A 6 13.14 5.94 16.21
CA THR A 6 13.07 4.82 15.22
C THR A 6 13.30 5.36 13.80
N THR A 7 13.89 4.53 12.94
CA THR A 7 14.12 4.86 11.52
C THR A 7 13.05 4.23 10.66
N ILE A 8 12.32 5.03 9.89
CA ILE A 8 11.19 4.61 9.08
C ILE A 8 11.41 5.05 7.63
N ALA A 9 11.34 4.11 6.69
CA ALA A 9 11.36 4.42 5.27
C ALA A 9 9.93 4.61 4.74
N ILE A 10 9.75 5.60 3.84
CA ILE A 10 8.44 5.93 3.27
C ILE A 10 8.60 6.12 1.76
N THR A 11 7.93 5.30 0.94
CA THR A 11 7.85 5.54 -0.49
C THR A 11 6.69 6.46 -0.84
N GLY A 12 6.82 7.27 -1.91
CA GLY A 12 5.82 8.30 -2.23
C GLY A 12 5.84 9.47 -1.23
N SER A 13 7.00 9.76 -0.66
CA SER A 13 7.17 10.70 0.45
C SER A 13 7.03 12.17 0.08
N ALA A 14 7.08 12.51 -1.22
CA ALA A 14 7.03 13.91 -1.67
C ALA A 14 5.61 14.46 -1.82
N SER A 15 4.56 13.64 -1.71
CA SER A 15 3.19 14.11 -1.92
C SER A 15 2.13 13.27 -1.18
N GLY A 16 0.91 13.81 -1.07
CA GLY A 16 -0.28 13.09 -0.64
C GLY A 16 -0.16 12.42 0.73
N ILE A 17 -0.56 11.15 0.81
CA ILE A 17 -0.55 10.37 2.06
C ILE A 17 0.88 10.14 2.56
N GLY A 18 1.83 9.87 1.65
CA GLY A 18 3.22 9.65 2.01
C GLY A 18 3.87 10.86 2.65
N ALA A 19 3.68 12.06 2.06
CA ALA A 19 4.19 13.32 2.63
C ALA A 19 3.57 13.63 3.99
N ALA A 20 2.25 13.49 4.13
CA ALA A 20 1.57 13.70 5.41
C ALA A 20 2.04 12.70 6.49
N THR A 21 2.35 11.46 6.08
CA THR A 21 2.90 10.45 6.99
C THR A 21 4.33 10.82 7.40
N ALA A 22 5.15 11.25 6.45
CA ALA A 22 6.53 11.69 6.70
C ALA A 22 6.57 12.87 7.68
N GLU A 23 5.74 13.88 7.44
CA GLU A 23 5.60 15.05 8.31
C GLU A 23 5.18 14.64 9.73
N ARG A 24 4.16 13.81 9.86
CA ARG A 24 3.64 13.34 11.14
C ARG A 24 4.69 12.58 11.94
N LEU A 25 5.37 11.62 11.31
CA LEU A 25 6.37 10.78 11.98
C LEU A 25 7.62 11.59 12.36
N ALA A 26 8.08 12.49 11.49
CA ALA A 26 9.17 13.40 11.82
C ALA A 26 8.80 14.34 12.98
N GLY A 27 7.56 14.87 13.01
CA GLY A 27 7.03 15.67 14.11
C GLY A 27 6.93 14.90 15.43
N SER A 28 6.83 13.58 15.39
CA SER A 28 6.85 12.68 16.55
C SER A 28 8.28 12.26 16.98
N GLY A 29 9.34 12.76 16.30
CA GLY A 29 10.74 12.51 16.64
C GLY A 29 11.33 11.25 15.98
N HIS A 30 10.66 10.64 14.99
CA HIS A 30 11.21 9.56 14.21
C HIS A 30 12.14 10.08 13.11
N ARG A 31 13.16 9.30 12.76
CA ARG A 31 13.96 9.54 11.56
C ARG A 31 13.23 8.98 10.35
N VAL A 32 12.90 9.83 9.39
CA VAL A 32 12.25 9.42 8.15
C VAL A 32 13.29 9.36 7.02
N ILE A 33 13.24 8.29 6.22
CA ILE A 33 13.98 8.15 4.95
C ILE A 33 12.93 8.16 3.84
N GLY A 34 12.86 9.27 3.12
CA GLY A 34 11.93 9.44 2.01
C GLY A 34 12.45 8.82 0.72
N VAL A 35 11.57 8.14 -0.02
CA VAL A 35 11.83 7.57 -1.36
C VAL A 35 10.77 8.09 -2.33
N ASP A 36 11.17 8.81 -3.38
CA ASP A 36 10.25 9.36 -4.38
C ASP A 36 10.98 9.63 -5.71
N LEU A 37 10.24 10.07 -6.73
CA LEU A 37 10.78 10.56 -8.01
C LEU A 37 11.51 11.91 -7.87
N ARG A 38 11.22 12.65 -6.80
CA ARG A 38 11.76 13.98 -6.51
C ARG A 38 11.61 14.31 -5.03
N ASP A 39 12.28 15.34 -4.56
CA ASP A 39 12.12 15.95 -3.23
C ASP A 39 12.15 14.90 -2.08
N ALA A 40 13.11 13.96 -2.16
CA ALA A 40 13.26 12.87 -1.21
C ALA A 40 14.74 12.56 -0.95
N ASP A 41 15.05 11.80 0.12
CA ASP A 41 16.42 11.36 0.42
C ASP A 41 16.94 10.39 -0.64
N VAL A 42 16.06 9.56 -1.19
CA VAL A 42 16.35 8.61 -2.26
C VAL A 42 15.47 8.93 -3.47
N ILE A 43 16.09 9.46 -4.51
CA ILE A 43 15.42 9.80 -5.76
C ILE A 43 15.54 8.64 -6.74
N CYS A 44 14.41 7.96 -7.03
CA CYS A 44 14.37 6.82 -7.95
C CYS A 44 12.96 6.56 -8.50
N ASP A 45 12.90 5.85 -9.63
CA ASP A 45 11.65 5.41 -10.27
C ASP A 45 11.34 3.95 -9.90
N LEU A 46 10.38 3.73 -9.02
CA LEU A 46 9.94 2.39 -8.62
C LEU A 46 9.21 1.62 -9.73
N GLY A 47 8.89 2.26 -10.84
CA GLY A 47 8.37 1.60 -12.04
C GLY A 47 9.44 0.78 -12.79
N THR A 48 10.73 0.98 -12.48
CA THR A 48 11.85 0.28 -13.13
C THR A 48 12.55 -0.68 -12.18
N ARG A 49 13.09 -1.78 -12.70
CA ARG A 49 13.86 -2.76 -11.90
C ARG A 49 15.10 -2.11 -11.25
N ASP A 50 15.83 -1.29 -12.02
CA ASP A 50 17.03 -0.59 -11.54
C ASP A 50 16.69 0.45 -10.46
N GLY A 51 15.59 1.18 -10.62
CA GLY A 51 15.12 2.14 -9.63
C GLY A 51 14.74 1.47 -8.30
N ARG A 52 14.11 0.29 -8.35
CA ARG A 52 13.79 -0.51 -7.15
C ARG A 52 15.04 -1.02 -6.45
N ALA A 53 16.00 -1.57 -7.21
CA ALA A 53 17.27 -2.04 -6.66
C ALA A 53 18.02 -0.89 -5.98
N ARG A 54 18.13 0.25 -6.66
CA ARG A 54 18.73 1.47 -6.11
C ARG A 54 18.00 1.94 -4.84
N ALA A 55 16.66 1.91 -4.82
CA ALA A 55 15.89 2.31 -3.64
C ALA A 55 16.22 1.43 -2.43
N VAL A 56 16.30 0.11 -2.61
CA VAL A 56 16.68 -0.84 -1.56
C VAL A 56 18.08 -0.56 -1.05
N ASP A 57 19.08 -0.48 -1.94
CA ASP A 57 20.49 -0.27 -1.59
C ASP A 57 20.69 1.03 -0.81
N GLU A 58 20.10 2.13 -1.29
CA GLU A 58 20.23 3.44 -0.66
C GLU A 58 19.51 3.51 0.70
N VAL A 59 18.31 2.92 0.83
CA VAL A 59 17.62 2.86 2.13
C VAL A 59 18.43 2.02 3.12
N VAL A 60 18.93 0.86 2.74
CA VAL A 60 19.79 0.01 3.59
C VAL A 60 21.03 0.77 4.04
N ARG A 61 21.68 1.50 3.13
CA ARG A 61 22.84 2.36 3.44
C ARG A 61 22.48 3.48 4.44
N LEU A 62 21.34 4.15 4.23
CA LEU A 62 20.92 5.28 5.07
C LEU A 62 20.46 4.83 6.47
N CYS A 63 19.92 3.62 6.62
CA CYS A 63 19.52 3.07 7.92
C CYS A 63 20.60 2.19 8.58
N ASP A 64 21.80 2.14 8.01
CA ASP A 64 22.89 1.30 8.52
C ASP A 64 22.47 -0.17 8.72
N GLY A 65 21.60 -0.69 7.82
CA GLY A 65 21.08 -2.06 7.87
C GLY A 65 20.08 -2.34 8.99
N ASN A 66 19.58 -1.32 9.71
CA ASN A 66 18.57 -1.45 10.76
C ASN A 66 17.38 -0.53 10.50
N LEU A 67 16.23 -1.11 10.15
CA LEU A 67 15.02 -0.38 9.81
C LEU A 67 13.88 -0.77 10.75
N ASP A 68 13.26 0.21 11.40
CA ASP A 68 12.19 -0.03 12.38
C ASP A 68 10.80 0.03 11.74
N GLY A 69 10.67 0.69 10.59
CA GLY A 69 9.39 0.79 9.90
C GLY A 69 9.51 1.01 8.40
N LEU A 70 8.49 0.57 7.66
CA LEU A 70 8.35 0.81 6.23
C LEU A 70 6.90 1.17 5.89
N VAL A 71 6.71 2.25 5.13
CA VAL A 71 5.41 2.63 4.55
C VAL A 71 5.53 2.64 3.04
N THR A 72 4.81 1.76 2.33
CA THR A 72 4.80 1.75 0.87
C THR A 72 3.62 2.54 0.33
N SER A 73 3.81 3.87 0.20
CA SER A 73 2.77 4.81 -0.25
C SER A 73 2.92 5.25 -1.71
N ALA A 74 4.05 4.94 -2.37
CA ALA A 74 4.21 5.24 -3.78
C ALA A 74 3.18 4.52 -4.65
N GLY A 75 2.61 5.23 -5.60
CA GLY A 75 1.65 4.65 -6.54
C GLY A 75 1.02 5.70 -7.44
N ILE A 76 0.44 5.23 -8.54
CA ILE A 76 -0.32 6.05 -9.50
C ILE A 76 -1.78 5.60 -9.55
N GLY A 77 -2.66 6.54 -9.89
CA GLY A 77 -4.09 6.28 -10.06
C GLY A 77 -4.40 5.64 -11.41
N GLY A 78 -5.50 4.90 -11.46
CA GLY A 78 -6.05 4.42 -12.72
C GLY A 78 -6.76 5.53 -13.49
N LEU A 79 -6.61 5.53 -14.82
CA LEU A 79 -7.26 6.45 -15.76
C LEU A 79 -7.89 5.67 -16.91
N THR A 80 -8.83 6.30 -17.63
CA THR A 80 -9.40 5.72 -18.84
C THR A 80 -8.57 5.99 -20.09
N THR A 81 -7.48 6.75 -19.95
CA THR A 81 -6.60 7.17 -21.04
C THR A 81 -5.26 6.45 -21.11
N SER A 82 -5.02 5.48 -20.22
CA SER A 82 -3.76 4.72 -20.15
C SER A 82 -3.98 3.23 -19.89
N ASN A 83 -3.01 2.41 -20.30
CA ASN A 83 -3.01 0.96 -20.10
C ASN A 83 -2.52 0.58 -18.70
N GLY A 84 -2.79 -0.67 -18.30
CA GLY A 84 -2.54 -1.15 -16.95
C GLY A 84 -1.10 -1.55 -16.63
N GLY A 85 -0.26 -1.87 -17.63
CA GLY A 85 1.07 -2.41 -17.41
C GLY A 85 1.99 -1.51 -16.57
N PRO A 86 2.16 -0.21 -16.91
CA PRO A 86 2.95 0.69 -16.07
C PRO A 86 2.43 0.81 -14.64
N LEU A 87 1.09 0.76 -14.48
CA LEU A 87 0.45 0.86 -13.16
C LEU A 87 0.81 -0.32 -12.27
N VAL A 88 0.75 -1.56 -12.77
CA VAL A 88 1.10 -2.73 -11.96
C VAL A 88 2.59 -2.75 -11.60
N SER A 89 3.47 -2.29 -12.53
CA SER A 89 4.91 -2.17 -12.24
C SER A 89 5.18 -1.23 -11.05
N ILE A 90 4.52 -0.08 -11.00
CA ILE A 90 4.71 0.90 -9.92
C ILE A 90 3.99 0.42 -8.65
N ASN A 91 2.68 0.17 -8.74
CA ASN A 91 1.85 -0.04 -7.56
C ASN A 91 2.14 -1.36 -6.86
N TYR A 92 2.31 -2.45 -7.62
CA TYR A 92 2.53 -3.77 -7.04
C TYR A 92 4.02 -4.15 -7.00
N PHE A 93 4.70 -4.20 -8.13
CA PHE A 93 6.10 -4.64 -8.17
C PHE A 93 7.04 -3.65 -7.48
N GLY A 94 6.78 -2.33 -7.57
CA GLY A 94 7.46 -1.32 -6.78
C GLY A 94 7.30 -1.55 -5.27
N THR A 95 6.10 -1.86 -4.82
CA THR A 95 5.82 -2.18 -3.41
C THR A 95 6.53 -3.46 -2.98
N VAL A 96 6.33 -4.57 -3.70
CA VAL A 96 6.88 -5.89 -3.31
C VAL A 96 8.40 -5.91 -3.33
N ALA A 97 9.04 -5.25 -4.30
CA ALA A 97 10.50 -5.16 -4.35
C ALA A 97 11.08 -4.49 -3.09
N LEU A 98 10.45 -3.43 -2.60
CA LEU A 98 10.87 -2.77 -1.34
C LEU A 98 10.58 -3.64 -0.11
N LEU A 99 9.44 -4.34 -0.09
CA LEU A 99 9.11 -5.28 0.99
C LEU A 99 10.16 -6.38 1.11
N GLU A 100 10.47 -7.05 0.01
CA GLU A 100 11.43 -8.16 0.01
C GLU A 100 12.88 -7.68 0.21
N GLY A 101 13.27 -6.60 -0.47
CA GLY A 101 14.63 -6.08 -0.39
C GLY A 101 14.98 -5.47 0.97
N LEU A 102 14.02 -4.85 1.66
CA LEU A 102 14.23 -4.24 2.98
C LEU A 102 13.91 -5.20 4.14
N ARG A 103 13.33 -6.39 3.88
CA ARG A 103 13.00 -7.37 4.91
C ARG A 103 14.20 -7.74 5.81
N PRO A 104 15.43 -7.94 5.29
CA PRO A 104 16.59 -8.18 6.16
C PRO A 104 16.86 -7.05 7.14
N ALA A 105 16.78 -5.79 6.71
CA ALA A 105 16.98 -4.63 7.57
C ALA A 105 15.85 -4.47 8.62
N LEU A 106 14.59 -4.76 8.23
CA LEU A 106 13.45 -4.82 9.15
C LEU A 106 13.60 -5.92 10.20
N ALA A 107 14.14 -7.08 9.81
CA ALA A 107 14.38 -8.20 10.74
C ALA A 107 15.47 -7.89 11.77
N THR A 108 16.43 -7.01 11.44
CA THR A 108 17.49 -6.58 12.38
C THR A 108 16.93 -5.84 13.59
N SER A 109 15.88 -5.06 13.42
CA SER A 109 15.19 -4.36 14.54
C SER A 109 14.51 -5.32 15.51
N GLY A 110 14.03 -6.49 15.03
CA GLY A 110 13.34 -7.50 15.86
C GLY A 110 11.92 -7.10 16.30
N GLN A 111 11.50 -5.86 16.11
CA GLN A 111 10.18 -5.31 16.46
C GLN A 111 9.72 -4.26 15.43
N SER A 112 9.95 -4.52 14.15
CA SER A 112 9.59 -3.58 13.09
C SER A 112 8.13 -3.70 12.64
N ALA A 113 7.65 -2.65 11.96
CA ALA A 113 6.29 -2.59 11.45
C ALA A 113 6.25 -2.08 10.01
N VAL A 114 5.41 -2.70 9.20
CA VAL A 114 5.21 -2.36 7.79
C VAL A 114 3.75 -2.07 7.53
N VAL A 115 3.48 -0.95 6.84
CA VAL A 115 2.15 -0.57 6.39
C VAL A 115 2.14 -0.35 4.89
N CYS A 116 1.44 -1.23 4.17
CA CYS A 116 1.27 -1.12 2.72
C CYS A 116 0.00 -0.35 2.37
N LEU A 117 0.06 0.56 1.37
CA LEU A 117 -1.13 1.24 0.88
C LEU A 117 -1.86 0.40 -0.17
N SER A 118 -2.96 -0.24 0.26
CA SER A 118 -4.01 -0.78 -0.60
C SER A 118 -4.98 0.35 -1.01
N SER A 119 -6.24 0.05 -1.20
CA SER A 119 -7.33 0.99 -1.46
C SER A 119 -8.68 0.30 -1.24
N ASN A 120 -9.70 1.03 -0.84
CA ASN A 120 -11.06 0.50 -0.82
C ASN A 120 -11.59 0.17 -2.23
N SER A 121 -10.96 0.67 -3.31
CA SER A 121 -11.30 0.26 -4.68
C SER A 121 -11.16 -1.25 -4.91
N ALA A 122 -10.28 -1.93 -4.16
CA ALA A 122 -10.12 -3.38 -4.21
C ALA A 122 -11.43 -4.12 -3.87
N SER A 123 -12.27 -3.55 -3.00
CA SER A 123 -13.56 -4.13 -2.59
C SER A 123 -14.78 -3.37 -3.12
N CYS A 124 -14.64 -2.07 -3.40
CA CYS A 124 -15.77 -1.19 -3.73
C CYS A 124 -15.89 -0.86 -5.23
N GLN A 125 -14.86 -1.10 -6.03
CA GLN A 125 -14.97 -0.96 -7.49
C GLN A 125 -15.36 -2.32 -8.10
N PRO A 126 -16.53 -2.40 -8.80
CA PRO A 126 -16.98 -3.68 -9.34
C PRO A 126 -16.22 -4.07 -10.62
N ASN A 127 -16.29 -5.37 -10.96
CA ASN A 127 -15.90 -5.93 -12.26
C ASN A 127 -14.43 -5.70 -12.70
N TRP A 128 -13.51 -5.49 -11.76
CA TRP A 128 -12.09 -5.45 -12.12
C TRP A 128 -11.57 -6.88 -12.43
N PRO A 129 -10.64 -7.02 -13.41
CA PRO A 129 -10.14 -8.33 -13.84
C PRO A 129 -9.28 -8.99 -12.76
N ILE A 130 -9.76 -10.10 -12.20
CA ILE A 130 -9.05 -10.82 -11.12
C ILE A 130 -7.71 -11.40 -11.60
N GLU A 131 -7.61 -11.74 -12.88
CA GLU A 131 -6.41 -12.27 -13.52
C GLU A 131 -5.22 -11.32 -13.43
N ILE A 132 -5.44 -10.00 -13.37
CA ILE A 132 -4.36 -9.02 -13.15
C ILE A 132 -3.77 -9.20 -11.75
N ALA A 133 -4.61 -9.32 -10.72
CA ALA A 133 -4.15 -9.51 -9.35
C ALA A 133 -3.44 -10.87 -9.18
N GLN A 134 -3.96 -11.92 -9.81
CA GLN A 134 -3.34 -13.25 -9.82
C GLN A 134 -1.97 -13.24 -10.52
N ALA A 135 -1.86 -12.55 -11.66
CA ALA A 135 -0.59 -12.38 -12.37
C ALA A 135 0.42 -11.58 -11.53
N CYS A 136 -0.01 -10.53 -10.83
CA CYS A 136 0.83 -9.82 -9.86
C CYS A 136 1.39 -10.77 -8.79
N LEU A 137 0.52 -11.57 -8.16
CA LEU A 137 0.93 -12.51 -7.10
C LEU A 137 1.85 -13.64 -7.57
N SER A 138 1.86 -13.97 -8.87
CA SER A 138 2.80 -14.97 -9.41
C SER A 138 4.26 -14.50 -9.39
N GLY A 139 4.51 -13.20 -9.22
CA GLY A 139 5.86 -12.62 -9.21
C GLY A 139 6.47 -12.40 -10.60
N ASP A 140 5.80 -12.80 -11.67
CA ASP A 140 6.24 -12.56 -13.06
C ASP A 140 5.72 -11.21 -13.54
N GLU A 141 6.58 -10.18 -13.45
CA GLU A 141 6.23 -8.81 -13.82
C GLU A 141 5.90 -8.67 -15.32
N ASP A 142 6.65 -9.34 -16.19
CA ASP A 142 6.44 -9.21 -17.63
C ASP A 142 5.09 -9.82 -18.01
N ARG A 143 4.71 -10.95 -17.41
CA ARG A 143 3.39 -11.54 -17.55
C ARG A 143 2.30 -10.66 -16.96
N ALA A 144 2.49 -10.12 -15.76
CA ALA A 144 1.50 -9.24 -15.12
C ALA A 144 1.26 -7.97 -15.94
N ARG A 145 2.31 -7.37 -16.49
CA ARG A 145 2.21 -6.23 -17.41
C ARG A 145 1.42 -6.58 -18.66
N GLN A 146 1.74 -7.73 -19.29
CA GLN A 146 1.02 -8.18 -20.49
C GLN A 146 -0.48 -8.36 -20.23
N VAL A 147 -0.86 -8.97 -19.10
CA VAL A 147 -2.26 -9.14 -18.70
C VAL A 147 -2.91 -7.79 -18.45
N ALA A 148 -2.24 -6.90 -17.71
CA ALA A 148 -2.75 -5.58 -17.36
C ALA A 148 -2.88 -4.65 -18.57
N ASP A 149 -1.98 -4.74 -19.57
CA ASP A 149 -2.02 -3.92 -20.80
C ASP A 149 -3.19 -4.25 -21.71
N ALA A 150 -3.82 -5.41 -21.52
CA ALA A 150 -5.09 -5.74 -22.20
C ALA A 150 -6.27 -4.94 -21.64
N HIS A 151 -6.09 -4.18 -20.55
CA HIS A 151 -7.12 -3.42 -19.86
C HIS A 151 -6.69 -1.96 -19.64
N LEU A 152 -7.66 -1.07 -19.52
CA LEU A 152 -7.41 0.30 -19.08
C LEU A 152 -6.91 0.32 -17.63
N SER A 153 -6.06 1.29 -17.31
CA SER A 153 -5.45 1.37 -15.98
C SER A 153 -6.47 1.60 -14.85
N VAL A 154 -7.64 2.16 -15.14
CA VAL A 154 -8.74 2.27 -14.19
C VAL A 154 -9.24 0.92 -13.67
N LEU A 155 -9.16 -0.14 -14.47
CA LEU A 155 -9.49 -1.52 -14.06
C LEU A 155 -8.29 -2.24 -13.43
N ALA A 156 -7.06 -1.92 -13.86
CA ALA A 156 -5.85 -2.46 -13.27
C ALA A 156 -5.56 -1.91 -11.87
N TYR A 157 -6.04 -0.69 -11.56
CA TYR A 157 -5.82 -0.06 -10.27
C TYR A 157 -6.37 -0.89 -9.10
N PRO A 158 -7.68 -1.21 -9.03
CA PRO A 158 -8.23 -2.02 -7.96
C PRO A 158 -7.60 -3.42 -7.90
N ALA A 159 -7.29 -4.03 -9.04
CA ALA A 159 -6.60 -5.32 -9.10
C ALA A 159 -5.21 -5.26 -8.46
N SER A 160 -4.42 -4.21 -8.74
CA SER A 160 -3.10 -4.01 -8.12
C SER A 160 -3.21 -3.81 -6.60
N LYS A 161 -4.25 -3.09 -6.14
CA LYS A 161 -4.50 -2.84 -4.71
C LYS A 161 -5.04 -4.07 -3.97
N ALA A 162 -5.84 -4.90 -4.65
CA ALA A 162 -6.22 -6.21 -4.14
C ALA A 162 -5.02 -7.15 -4.02
N ALA A 163 -4.13 -7.18 -5.02
CA ALA A 163 -2.91 -7.97 -4.97
C ALA A 163 -2.01 -7.58 -3.78
N ILE A 164 -1.86 -6.29 -3.46
CA ILE A 164 -1.14 -5.83 -2.26
C ILE A 164 -1.81 -6.36 -0.99
N ALA A 165 -3.14 -6.24 -0.87
CA ALA A 165 -3.88 -6.74 0.29
C ALA A 165 -3.70 -8.26 0.46
N TRP A 166 -3.76 -9.02 -0.63
CA TRP A 166 -3.55 -10.47 -0.61
C TRP A 166 -2.09 -10.84 -0.31
N TYR A 167 -1.11 -10.11 -0.88
CA TYR A 167 0.29 -10.31 -0.53
C TYR A 167 0.52 -10.17 0.97
N VAL A 168 -0.02 -9.11 1.58
CA VAL A 168 0.07 -8.88 3.03
C VAL A 168 -0.56 -10.03 3.81
N ARG A 169 -1.75 -10.48 3.45
CA ARG A 169 -2.45 -11.59 4.14
C ARG A 169 -1.73 -12.93 4.02
N LEU A 170 -1.12 -13.20 2.86
CA LEU A 170 -0.40 -14.44 2.59
C LEU A 170 0.95 -14.48 3.32
N ASN A 171 1.66 -13.36 3.40
CA ASN A 171 3.03 -13.31 3.88
C ASN A 171 3.14 -12.95 5.37
N ALA A 172 2.30 -12.06 5.88
CA ALA A 172 2.41 -11.58 7.26
C ALA A 172 2.49 -12.69 8.33
N PRO A 173 1.71 -13.81 8.27
CA PRO A 173 1.78 -14.85 9.30
C PRO A 173 2.94 -15.83 9.13
N THR A 174 3.80 -15.65 8.12
CA THR A 174 4.88 -16.60 7.83
C THR A 174 6.08 -16.42 8.77
N PRO A 175 6.96 -17.45 8.86
CA PRO A 175 8.21 -17.36 9.62
C PRO A 175 9.14 -16.25 9.14
N ASP A 176 9.07 -15.86 7.86
CA ASP A 176 9.92 -14.82 7.28
C ASP A 176 9.50 -13.39 7.69
N TRP A 177 8.26 -13.20 8.13
CA TRP A 177 7.71 -11.93 8.59
C TRP A 177 7.41 -11.97 10.09
N ALA A 178 6.31 -12.59 10.51
CA ALA A 178 5.96 -12.67 11.93
C ALA A 178 7.03 -13.37 12.77
N GLY A 179 7.64 -14.44 12.23
CA GLY A 179 8.73 -15.16 12.89
C GLY A 179 10.01 -14.37 13.06
N ARG A 180 10.15 -13.23 12.35
CA ARG A 180 11.28 -12.28 12.48
C ARG A 180 10.91 -11.01 13.25
N GLY A 181 9.72 -10.97 13.88
CA GLY A 181 9.25 -9.81 14.61
C GLY A 181 8.78 -8.65 13.74
N ILE A 182 8.48 -8.91 12.46
CA ILE A 182 7.99 -7.90 11.52
C ILE A 182 6.47 -7.95 11.44
N ARG A 183 5.79 -6.89 11.82
CA ARG A 183 4.33 -6.73 11.69
C ARG A 183 4.00 -6.17 10.31
N LEU A 184 3.58 -7.02 9.38
CA LEU A 184 3.20 -6.62 8.03
C LEU A 184 1.68 -6.45 7.95
N ASN A 185 1.20 -5.23 7.59
CA ASN A 185 -0.20 -4.88 7.49
C ASN A 185 -0.48 -4.00 6.27
N ALA A 186 -1.74 -3.81 5.93
CA ALA A 186 -2.17 -2.87 4.90
C ALA A 186 -3.24 -1.92 5.44
N ILE A 187 -3.27 -0.73 4.86
CA ILE A 187 -4.37 0.23 4.99
C ILE A 187 -5.05 0.38 3.63
N ALA A 188 -6.37 0.47 3.62
CA ALA A 188 -7.21 0.67 2.43
C ALA A 188 -7.95 2.02 2.55
N PRO A 189 -7.32 3.13 2.12
CA PRO A 189 -7.96 4.42 2.10
C PRO A 189 -9.13 4.47 1.12
N GLY A 190 -10.13 5.30 1.41
CA GLY A 190 -11.18 5.71 0.47
C GLY A 190 -10.76 6.86 -0.43
N LEU A 191 -11.71 7.73 -0.80
CA LEU A 191 -11.42 8.95 -1.54
C LEU A 191 -10.73 9.97 -0.63
N ILE A 192 -9.43 10.17 -0.87
CA ILE A 192 -8.59 11.10 -0.13
C ILE A 192 -8.20 12.28 -1.02
N GLU A 193 -8.26 13.50 -0.52
CA GLU A 193 -7.87 14.71 -1.25
C GLU A 193 -6.36 14.75 -1.48
N THR A 194 -5.92 14.30 -2.66
CA THR A 194 -4.53 14.23 -3.10
C THR A 194 -4.41 14.65 -4.57
N ALA A 195 -3.18 14.86 -5.04
CA ALA A 195 -2.92 15.08 -6.47
C ALA A 195 -3.38 13.89 -7.35
N LEU A 196 -3.29 12.65 -6.82
CA LEU A 196 -3.79 11.44 -7.50
C LEU A 196 -5.31 11.55 -7.75
N THR A 197 -6.08 11.87 -6.71
CA THR A 197 -7.54 12.02 -6.81
C THR A 197 -7.93 13.22 -7.68
N ALA A 198 -7.16 14.30 -7.63
CA ALA A 198 -7.38 15.47 -8.52
C ALA A 198 -7.18 15.07 -10.00
N GLY A 199 -6.15 14.27 -10.31
CA GLY A 199 -5.95 13.71 -11.65
C GLY A 199 -7.10 12.81 -12.12
N GLN A 200 -7.63 11.97 -11.22
CA GLN A 200 -8.79 11.12 -11.53
C GLN A 200 -10.07 11.94 -11.75
N ARG A 201 -10.29 13.02 -11.02
CA ARG A 201 -11.41 13.94 -11.25
C ARG A 201 -11.36 14.63 -12.61
N ALA A 202 -10.19 14.85 -13.15
CA ALA A 202 -10.00 15.43 -14.47
C ALA A 202 -10.28 14.44 -15.61
N ASP A 203 -10.35 13.14 -15.33
CA ASP A 203 -10.71 12.11 -16.31
C ASP A 203 -12.21 12.22 -16.64
N PRO A 204 -12.58 12.26 -17.94
CA PRO A 204 -13.96 12.55 -18.36
C PRO A 204 -14.98 11.46 -17.97
N VAL A 205 -14.51 10.25 -17.66
CA VAL A 205 -15.37 9.12 -17.25
C VAL A 205 -15.31 8.91 -15.75
N ILE A 206 -14.12 8.96 -15.17
CA ILE A 206 -13.93 8.70 -13.73
C ILE A 206 -14.45 9.87 -12.90
N GLY A 207 -14.23 11.13 -13.33
CA GLY A 207 -14.62 12.32 -12.57
C GLY A 207 -16.08 12.30 -12.13
N PRO A 208 -17.06 12.17 -13.06
CA PRO A 208 -18.46 12.06 -12.69
C PRO A 208 -18.81 10.86 -11.80
N ALA A 209 -18.11 9.73 -11.96
CA ALA A 209 -18.31 8.56 -11.11
C ALA A 209 -17.80 8.77 -9.68
N LEU A 210 -16.69 9.51 -9.50
CA LEU A 210 -16.17 9.88 -8.18
C LEU A 210 -17.11 10.84 -7.43
N GLU A 211 -17.79 11.73 -8.12
CA GLU A 211 -18.77 12.64 -7.50
C GLU A 211 -20.00 11.90 -6.94
N GLN A 212 -20.33 10.75 -7.55
CA GLN A 212 -21.45 9.89 -7.13
C GLN A 212 -21.01 8.77 -6.19
N PHE A 213 -19.70 8.65 -5.94
CA PHE A 213 -19.19 7.57 -5.11
C PHE A 213 -19.64 7.75 -3.65
N PRO A 214 -20.31 6.77 -3.05
CA PRO A 214 -20.92 6.93 -1.75
C PRO A 214 -19.85 7.02 -0.65
N ILE A 215 -19.93 8.09 0.15
CA ILE A 215 -19.09 8.28 1.32
C ILE A 215 -20.00 8.54 2.51
N PRO A 216 -20.31 7.54 3.36
CA PRO A 216 -21.24 7.70 4.49
C PRO A 216 -20.87 8.85 5.42
N ARG A 217 -19.58 9.12 5.61
CA ARG A 217 -19.09 10.27 6.36
C ARG A 217 -19.50 11.62 5.75
N GLY A 218 -19.88 11.68 4.47
CA GLY A 218 -20.35 12.89 3.76
C GLY A 218 -19.26 13.81 3.23
N VAL A 219 -17.98 13.54 3.52
CA VAL A 219 -16.82 14.33 3.04
C VAL A 219 -15.65 13.43 2.70
N HIS A 220 -14.83 13.88 1.75
CA HIS A 220 -13.57 13.18 1.41
C HIS A 220 -12.63 13.15 2.59
N GLY A 221 -11.79 12.11 2.66
CA GLY A 221 -10.72 12.03 3.62
C GLY A 221 -9.57 12.97 3.25
N ARG A 222 -8.76 13.30 4.24
CA ARG A 222 -7.54 14.09 4.06
C ARG A 222 -6.30 13.26 4.34
N PRO A 223 -5.15 13.55 3.69
CA PRO A 223 -3.91 12.79 3.88
C PRO A 223 -3.49 12.62 5.35
N HIS A 224 -3.62 13.66 6.16
CA HIS A 224 -3.25 13.61 7.59
C HIS A 224 -4.13 12.66 8.41
N GLU A 225 -5.37 12.40 8.01
CA GLU A 225 -6.25 11.45 8.70
C GLU A 225 -5.78 10.01 8.46
N VAL A 226 -5.35 9.71 7.23
CA VAL A 226 -4.75 8.41 6.88
C VAL A 226 -3.39 8.26 7.57
N ALA A 227 -2.57 9.32 7.58
CA ALA A 227 -1.28 9.35 8.27
C ALA A 227 -1.41 9.05 9.77
N ALA A 228 -2.49 9.50 10.43
CA ALA A 228 -2.75 9.19 11.83
C ALA A 228 -3.02 7.70 12.08
N VAL A 229 -3.71 7.04 11.16
CA VAL A 229 -3.94 5.58 11.24
C VAL A 229 -2.64 4.82 10.96
N ILE A 230 -1.84 5.26 9.99
CA ILE A 230 -0.53 4.66 9.68
C ILE A 230 0.40 4.76 10.90
N ASP A 231 0.48 5.92 11.55
CA ASP A 231 1.26 6.14 12.76
C ASP A 231 0.85 5.16 13.88
N PHE A 232 -0.46 5.02 14.14
CA PHE A 232 -0.96 4.00 15.05
C PHE A 232 -0.52 2.59 14.66
N MET A 233 -0.66 2.21 13.37
CA MET A 233 -0.31 0.87 12.89
C MET A 233 1.20 0.57 13.00
N LEU A 234 2.05 1.58 12.91
CA LEU A 234 3.49 1.47 13.14
C LEU A 234 3.84 1.37 14.62
N SER A 235 3.03 1.93 15.50
CA SER A 235 3.31 2.03 16.94
C SER A 235 3.19 0.68 17.68
N PRO A 236 3.78 0.55 18.88
CA PRO A 236 3.60 -0.62 19.75
C PRO A 236 2.15 -0.87 20.16
N ALA A 237 1.27 0.15 20.12
CA ALA A 237 -0.15 -0.01 20.43
C ALA A 237 -0.88 -0.94 19.43
N ALA A 238 -0.31 -1.12 18.23
CA ALA A 238 -0.82 -2.05 17.21
C ALA A 238 -0.14 -3.43 17.25
N SER A 239 0.41 -3.85 18.39
CA SER A 239 1.21 -5.08 18.55
C SER A 239 0.52 -6.38 18.12
N LEU A 240 -0.80 -6.43 18.11
CA LEU A 240 -1.59 -7.59 17.68
C LEU A 240 -2.01 -7.57 16.21
N LEU A 241 -1.64 -6.52 15.47
CA LEU A 241 -1.99 -6.41 14.05
C LEU A 241 -0.93 -7.13 13.18
N TYR A 242 -1.32 -8.26 12.59
CA TYR A 242 -0.55 -9.05 11.63
C TYR A 242 -1.46 -9.49 10.49
N GLY A 243 -1.14 -9.10 9.26
CA GLY A 243 -1.91 -9.47 8.06
C GLY A 243 -3.28 -8.80 7.97
N THR A 244 -3.52 -7.73 8.73
CA THR A 244 -4.79 -7.01 8.64
C THR A 244 -4.81 -6.04 7.47
N VAL A 245 -6.01 -5.80 6.93
CA VAL A 245 -6.30 -4.71 6.00
C VAL A 245 -7.28 -3.78 6.70
N VAL A 246 -6.82 -2.58 7.05
CA VAL A 246 -7.63 -1.58 7.76
C VAL A 246 -8.27 -0.65 6.74
N PHE A 247 -9.59 -0.65 6.65
CA PHE A 247 -10.32 0.31 5.82
C PHE A 247 -10.38 1.67 6.53
N ALA A 248 -9.84 2.70 5.86
CA ALA A 248 -9.85 4.10 6.30
C ALA A 248 -10.57 4.95 5.23
N ASP A 249 -11.85 4.68 5.04
CA ASP A 249 -12.61 5.09 3.86
C ASP A 249 -13.92 5.84 4.15
N GLY A 250 -14.14 6.24 5.39
CA GLY A 250 -15.36 6.94 5.80
C GLY A 250 -16.62 6.08 5.77
N GLY A 251 -16.46 4.74 5.76
CA GLY A 251 -17.55 3.76 5.86
C GLY A 251 -18.05 3.26 4.50
N THR A 252 -17.37 3.56 3.40
CA THR A 252 -17.79 3.17 2.04
C THR A 252 -17.81 1.64 1.88
N ASP A 253 -16.74 0.94 2.30
CA ASP A 253 -16.68 -0.51 2.21
C ASP A 253 -17.81 -1.16 3.03
N ALA A 254 -18.03 -0.70 4.25
CA ALA A 254 -19.10 -1.20 5.10
C ALA A 254 -20.49 -0.98 4.50
N LEU A 255 -20.71 0.16 3.82
CA LEU A 255 -21.96 0.44 3.14
C LEU A 255 -22.20 -0.49 1.94
N LEU A 256 -21.19 -0.65 1.08
CA LEU A 256 -21.33 -1.37 -0.19
C LEU A 256 -21.22 -2.89 -0.03
N ARG A 257 -20.42 -3.35 0.94
CA ARG A 257 -20.09 -4.76 1.14
C ARG A 257 -20.78 -5.39 2.35
N ALA A 258 -21.36 -4.60 3.23
CA ALA A 258 -22.20 -4.98 4.37
C ALA A 258 -21.90 -6.38 4.96
N ARG A 259 -22.52 -7.45 4.42
CA ARG A 259 -22.41 -8.83 4.92
C ARG A 259 -21.30 -9.65 4.28
N ASP A 260 -20.54 -9.10 3.32
CA ASP A 260 -19.43 -9.83 2.71
C ASP A 260 -18.22 -9.93 3.65
N TRP A 261 -18.25 -9.17 4.74
CA TRP A 261 -17.23 -9.20 5.76
C TRP A 261 -17.84 -9.26 7.17
N PRO A 262 -17.36 -10.14 8.06
CA PRO A 262 -16.36 -11.20 7.79
C PRO A 262 -16.95 -12.35 6.96
N SER A 263 -16.12 -12.86 6.03
CA SER A 263 -16.49 -14.04 5.26
C SER A 263 -16.56 -15.29 6.17
N ARG A 264 -17.60 -16.10 5.96
CA ARG A 264 -17.72 -17.38 6.67
C ARG A 264 -16.65 -18.35 6.15
N TRP A 265 -15.81 -18.86 7.03
CA TRP A 265 -14.90 -19.94 6.68
C TRP A 265 -15.64 -21.28 6.74
N LEU A 266 -15.71 -21.96 5.62
CA LEU A 266 -16.27 -23.31 5.51
C LEU A 266 -15.09 -24.29 5.47
N LEU A 267 -15.00 -25.13 6.49
CA LEU A 267 -14.06 -26.25 6.51
C LEU A 267 -14.80 -27.44 5.88
N GLU A 268 -14.28 -27.98 4.77
CA GLU A 268 -14.68 -29.29 4.31
C GLU A 268 -14.07 -30.31 5.26
N LEU A 269 -14.92 -30.92 6.09
CA LEU A 269 -14.48 -32.05 6.92
C LEU A 269 -14.29 -33.24 5.99
N PRO A 270 -13.20 -34.04 6.14
CA PRO A 270 -13.08 -35.28 5.40
C PRO A 270 -14.31 -36.15 5.70
N GLU A 271 -14.89 -36.73 4.65
CA GLU A 271 -15.97 -37.71 4.79
C GLU A 271 -15.45 -38.85 5.70
N ALA A 272 -16.25 -39.20 6.72
CA ALA A 272 -15.92 -40.22 7.72
C ALA A 272 -15.93 -41.63 7.15
#